data_34eb4a6eccdfc22acade5eab9f29434e
#
_entry.id   34eb4a6eccdfc22acade5eab9f29434e
#
_cell.length_a   1.000
_cell.length_b   1.000
_cell.length_c   1.000
_cell.angle_alpha   90.00
_cell.angle_beta   90.00
_cell.angle_gamma   90.00
#
_symmetry.space_group_name_H-M   'P 1'
#
loop_
_entity.id
_entity.type
_entity.pdbx_description
1 polymer ?
#
loop_
_entity_poly.entity_id
_entity_poly.type
_entity_poly.pdbx_seq_one_letter_code
_entity_poly.pdbx_strand_id
1 'polypeptide(L)'
;MSGRWKTISPSQFPWEQDALDFVQRALPNREPFRAYSNFEFVADDGSINEVDLLVVSRYSIFLVEIKSRPGEVGGDSHTWIWRDGGREYFDDNPLLLTNRKAKKLASLLRKQLTIQKRRTPFIQSVVFLSDPAQRCKLAGPARENVHLRADIASKLFDETAPVASAQPIDRDLATSINRALEAVGIRPPQQSRRVGDYQLEQVLAETDFHQDWLAKHVSLKNLRRRVRLYTAKRTLNAAQRAMLADAARREFQLLEGIRHPGILRASDFIDSEHGPALIFEYDEGLQRLDHFIRAQGEHLDLWQRLYPCSVTRFGPGSGLERAVQSCVGLRVVSTDGA
;
A
#
# COMPACT_ATOMS: atom_id res chain seq x y z
N MET A 1 18.85 6.60 24.78
CA MET A 1 18.17 6.69 23.47
C MET A 1 17.20 7.85 23.54
N SER A 2 17.22 8.73 22.56
CA SER A 2 16.42 9.96 22.57
C SER A 2 14.93 9.58 22.53
N GLY A 3 14.12 10.10 23.47
CA GLY A 3 12.66 9.88 23.51
C GLY A 3 11.89 10.48 22.32
N ARG A 4 12.60 10.81 21.24
CA ARG A 4 12.09 11.38 19.99
C ARG A 4 11.82 10.33 18.91
N TRP A 5 12.41 9.14 19.04
CA TRP A 5 12.09 7.98 18.19
C TRP A 5 11.28 6.99 19.03
N LYS A 6 10.06 6.70 18.59
CA LYS A 6 9.16 5.75 19.23
C LYS A 6 8.94 4.57 18.28
N THR A 7 9.60 3.46 18.55
CA THR A 7 9.31 2.19 17.87
C THR A 7 8.05 1.60 18.50
N ILE A 8 6.96 1.53 17.73
CA ILE A 8 5.70 0.93 18.18
C ILE A 8 5.80 -0.58 18.12
N SER A 9 6.42 -1.10 17.04
CA SER A 9 6.77 -2.50 16.86
C SER A 9 8.12 -2.60 16.16
N PRO A 10 8.96 -3.61 16.44
CA PRO A 10 10.13 -3.89 15.61
C PRO A 10 9.71 -4.32 14.21
N SER A 11 10.55 -4.02 13.20
CA SER A 11 10.31 -4.54 11.86
C SER A 11 10.51 -6.06 11.83
N GLN A 12 9.71 -6.74 11.03
CA GLN A 12 9.85 -8.18 10.76
C GLN A 12 10.94 -8.47 9.73
N PHE A 13 11.35 -7.45 8.98
CA PHE A 13 12.28 -7.59 7.87
C PHE A 13 13.59 -6.86 8.16
N PRO A 14 14.74 -7.56 8.06
CA PRO A 14 16.04 -6.95 8.33
C PRO A 14 16.35 -5.72 7.46
N TRP A 15 15.93 -5.74 6.19
CA TRP A 15 16.15 -4.63 5.26
C TRP A 15 15.32 -3.38 5.60
N GLU A 16 14.11 -3.56 6.13
CA GLU A 16 13.28 -2.46 6.60
C GLU A 16 13.85 -1.89 7.91
N GLN A 17 14.31 -2.76 8.81
CA GLN A 17 14.97 -2.32 10.04
C GLN A 17 16.24 -1.50 9.72
N ASP A 18 17.06 -1.93 8.75
CA ASP A 18 18.23 -1.17 8.29
C ASP A 18 17.83 0.22 7.73
N ALA A 19 16.72 0.30 7.00
CA ALA A 19 16.17 1.58 6.52
C ALA A 19 15.74 2.49 7.66
N LEU A 20 15.05 1.94 8.66
CA LEU A 20 14.62 2.67 9.87
C LEU A 20 15.82 3.15 10.67
N ASP A 21 16.83 2.30 10.88
CA ASP A 21 18.06 2.64 11.58
C ASP A 21 18.85 3.74 10.85
N PHE A 22 18.83 3.71 9.50
CA PHE A 22 19.43 4.76 8.68
C PHE A 22 18.78 6.13 8.95
N VAL A 23 17.46 6.20 8.91
CA VAL A 23 16.72 7.45 9.20
C VAL A 23 16.86 7.86 10.66
N GLN A 24 16.87 6.91 11.60
CA GLN A 24 17.01 7.18 13.03
C GLN A 24 18.35 7.84 13.35
N ARG A 25 19.44 7.40 12.72
CA ARG A 25 20.77 8.04 12.89
C ARG A 25 20.80 9.49 12.40
N ALA A 26 19.99 9.83 11.40
CA ALA A 26 19.90 11.17 10.85
C ALA A 26 18.90 12.08 11.61
N LEU A 27 18.07 11.52 12.49
CA LEU A 27 17.03 12.28 13.21
C LEU A 27 17.67 13.35 14.11
N PRO A 28 17.35 14.66 13.93
CA PRO A 28 17.89 15.71 14.76
C PRO A 28 17.46 15.57 16.22
N ASN A 29 18.43 15.69 17.17
CA ASN A 29 18.17 15.59 18.60
C ASN A 29 17.67 16.92 19.18
N ARG A 30 16.65 17.53 18.56
CA ARG A 30 16.03 18.79 19.01
C ARG A 30 14.55 18.81 18.62
N GLU A 31 13.77 19.69 19.26
CA GLU A 31 12.38 19.94 18.87
C GLU A 31 12.30 20.64 17.49
N PRO A 32 11.27 20.37 16.69
CA PRO A 32 10.11 19.50 16.99
C PRO A 32 10.28 18.05 16.49
N PHE A 33 11.47 17.66 16.04
CA PHE A 33 11.69 16.39 15.36
C PHE A 33 11.32 15.18 16.22
N ARG A 34 10.41 14.34 15.71
CA ARG A 34 9.98 13.07 16.31
C ARG A 34 9.68 12.06 15.23
N ALA A 35 9.82 10.79 15.53
CA ALA A 35 9.51 9.70 14.64
C ALA A 35 8.76 8.57 15.34
N TYR A 36 7.90 7.90 14.58
CA TYR A 36 7.10 6.74 15.02
C TYR A 36 7.22 5.66 13.96
N SER A 37 7.72 4.49 14.32
CA SER A 37 7.94 3.40 13.35
C SER A 37 7.08 2.18 13.63
N ASN A 38 6.69 1.52 12.54
CA ASN A 38 5.98 0.25 12.49
C ASN A 38 4.72 0.22 13.33
N PHE A 39 3.71 0.92 12.89
CA PHE A 39 2.41 0.93 13.55
C PHE A 39 1.26 0.80 12.54
N GLU A 40 0.11 0.44 13.06
CA GLU A 40 -1.14 0.51 12.31
C GLU A 40 -2.13 1.46 12.97
N PHE A 41 -3.07 1.93 12.18
CA PHE A 41 -4.26 2.63 12.64
C PHE A 41 -5.48 2.17 11.85
N VAL A 42 -6.66 2.27 12.47
CA VAL A 42 -7.93 2.00 11.81
C VAL A 42 -8.59 3.32 11.46
N ALA A 43 -8.84 3.53 10.19
CA ALA A 43 -9.47 4.74 9.68
C ALA A 43 -10.99 4.76 9.96
N ASP A 44 -11.64 5.90 9.71
CA ASP A 44 -13.09 6.06 9.90
C ASP A 44 -13.92 5.14 9.00
N ASP A 45 -13.38 4.76 7.85
CA ASP A 45 -14.00 3.82 6.90
C ASP A 45 -13.80 2.35 7.30
N GLY A 46 -13.17 2.08 8.44
CA GLY A 46 -12.88 0.74 8.93
C GLY A 46 -11.63 0.10 8.31
N SER A 47 -10.99 0.75 7.34
CA SER A 47 -9.78 0.24 6.71
C SER A 47 -8.60 0.25 7.68
N ILE A 48 -7.76 -0.76 7.54
CA ILE A 48 -6.55 -0.95 8.32
C ILE A 48 -5.38 -0.41 7.53
N ASN A 49 -4.59 0.45 8.17
CA ASN A 49 -3.51 1.16 7.51
C ASN A 49 -2.22 0.97 8.29
N GLU A 50 -1.31 0.19 7.74
CA GLU A 50 0.05 0.00 8.28
C GLU A 50 0.94 1.14 7.79
N VAL A 51 1.81 1.61 8.67
CA VAL A 51 2.74 2.72 8.45
C VAL A 51 4.13 2.29 8.87
N ASP A 52 5.06 2.30 7.95
CA ASP A 52 6.45 1.93 8.22
C ASP A 52 7.11 3.01 9.07
N LEU A 53 6.92 4.30 8.69
CA LEU A 53 7.51 5.41 9.41
C LEU A 53 6.67 6.69 9.28
N LEU A 54 6.46 7.37 10.39
CA LEU A 54 5.90 8.73 10.46
C LEU A 54 6.93 9.65 11.09
N VAL A 55 7.25 10.77 10.43
CA VAL A 55 8.21 11.76 10.91
C VAL A 55 7.53 13.11 11.10
N VAL A 56 7.61 13.68 12.30
CA VAL A 56 7.25 15.07 12.57
C VAL A 56 8.51 15.92 12.34
N SER A 57 8.42 16.82 11.39
CA SER A 57 9.49 17.72 10.98
C SER A 57 9.13 19.19 11.27
N ARG A 58 9.98 20.13 10.85
CA ARG A 58 9.81 21.55 11.14
C ARG A 58 8.52 22.15 10.58
N TYR A 59 8.10 21.73 9.38
CA TYR A 59 6.94 22.32 8.70
C TYR A 59 5.87 21.31 8.28
N SER A 60 6.19 20.03 8.27
CA SER A 60 5.32 18.96 7.79
C SER A 60 5.41 17.71 8.66
N ILE A 61 4.41 16.88 8.55
CA ILE A 61 4.50 15.49 8.97
C ILE A 61 4.73 14.67 7.70
N PHE A 62 5.70 13.77 7.71
CA PHE A 62 5.97 12.86 6.60
C PHE A 62 5.46 11.46 6.93
N LEU A 63 4.63 10.90 6.07
CA LEU A 63 4.29 9.48 6.09
C LEU A 63 5.15 8.79 5.03
N VAL A 64 6.05 7.94 5.50
CA VAL A 64 7.09 7.32 4.69
C VAL A 64 6.77 5.85 4.48
N GLU A 65 6.67 5.43 3.24
CA GLU A 65 6.61 4.04 2.81
C GLU A 65 8.01 3.58 2.42
N ILE A 66 8.50 2.50 3.02
CA ILE A 66 9.85 1.97 2.76
C ILE A 66 9.76 0.87 1.71
N LYS A 67 10.58 0.97 0.68
CA LYS A 67 10.76 -0.06 -0.34
C LYS A 67 12.24 -0.41 -0.44
N SER A 68 12.57 -1.63 -0.06
CA SER A 68 13.93 -2.17 -0.13
C SER A 68 13.97 -3.33 -1.11
N ARG A 69 14.11 -3.00 -2.38
CA ARG A 69 14.24 -3.99 -3.46
C ARG A 69 15.46 -3.62 -4.28
N PRO A 70 16.40 -4.56 -4.51
CA PRO A 70 17.58 -4.28 -5.34
C PRO A 70 17.19 -4.03 -6.80
N GLY A 71 18.17 -3.57 -7.59
CA GLY A 71 17.99 -3.39 -9.02
C GLY A 71 17.53 -1.99 -9.43
N GLU A 72 16.66 -1.91 -10.41
CA GLU A 72 16.21 -0.66 -11.01
C GLU A 72 14.70 -0.52 -10.92
N VAL A 73 14.21 0.69 -10.62
CA VAL A 73 12.81 1.04 -10.71
C VAL A 73 12.59 2.12 -11.77
N GLY A 74 11.63 1.88 -12.66
CA GLY A 74 11.12 2.82 -13.66
C GLY A 74 9.60 2.80 -13.68
N GLY A 75 9.00 3.42 -14.69
CA GLY A 75 7.56 3.47 -14.85
C GLY A 75 6.99 4.88 -14.79
N ASP A 76 5.71 4.98 -14.53
CA ASP A 76 4.95 6.24 -14.53
C ASP A 76 4.31 6.56 -13.16
N SER A 77 3.44 7.56 -13.12
CA SER A 77 2.73 7.98 -11.90
C SER A 77 1.73 6.96 -11.36
N HIS A 78 1.44 5.88 -12.09
CA HIS A 78 0.46 4.86 -11.71
C HIS A 78 1.10 3.49 -11.53
N THR A 79 1.99 3.09 -12.45
CA THR A 79 2.61 1.77 -12.48
C THR A 79 4.12 1.88 -12.41
N TRP A 80 4.71 1.16 -11.45
CA TRP A 80 6.14 1.01 -11.34
C TRP A 80 6.60 -0.32 -11.91
N ILE A 81 7.74 -0.31 -12.56
CA ILE A 81 8.39 -1.47 -13.16
C ILE A 81 9.71 -1.68 -12.45
N TRP A 82 9.81 -2.76 -11.71
CA TRP A 82 11.03 -3.18 -11.03
C TRP A 82 11.80 -4.14 -11.92
N ARG A 83 13.09 -3.90 -12.08
CA ARG A 83 13.98 -4.74 -12.88
C ARG A 83 15.13 -5.24 -12.01
N ASP A 84 15.22 -6.55 -11.87
CA ASP A 84 16.30 -7.20 -11.12
C ASP A 84 16.62 -8.56 -11.72
N GLY A 85 17.92 -8.85 -11.96
CA GLY A 85 18.38 -10.13 -12.49
C GLY A 85 17.73 -10.57 -13.81
N GLY A 86 17.34 -9.61 -14.67
CA GLY A 86 16.66 -9.89 -15.94
C GLY A 86 15.16 -10.18 -15.81
N ARG A 87 14.60 -10.03 -14.62
CA ARG A 87 13.15 -10.15 -14.37
C ARG A 87 12.53 -8.77 -14.22
N GLU A 88 11.29 -8.65 -14.69
CA GLU A 88 10.46 -7.46 -14.50
C GLU A 88 9.26 -7.78 -13.61
N TYR A 89 8.96 -6.85 -12.69
CA TYR A 89 7.80 -6.92 -11.81
C TYR A 89 7.02 -5.62 -11.92
N PHE A 90 5.71 -5.71 -11.99
CA PHE A 90 4.82 -4.56 -12.16
C PHE A 90 4.00 -4.37 -10.88
N ASP A 91 4.12 -3.20 -10.29
CA ASP A 91 3.38 -2.83 -9.09
C ASP A 91 2.67 -1.49 -9.30
N ASP A 92 1.61 -1.22 -8.55
CA ASP A 92 1.08 0.14 -8.44
C ASP A 92 2.13 1.06 -7.83
N ASN A 93 2.12 2.33 -8.25
CA ASN A 93 2.97 3.33 -7.61
C ASN A 93 2.64 3.39 -6.10
N PRO A 94 3.58 3.09 -5.20
CA PRO A 94 3.35 3.06 -3.76
C PRO A 94 2.83 4.38 -3.19
N LEU A 95 3.15 5.52 -3.83
CA LEU A 95 2.63 6.83 -3.43
C LEU A 95 1.09 6.90 -3.48
N LEU A 96 0.43 6.14 -4.36
CA LEU A 96 -1.03 6.14 -4.46
C LEU A 96 -1.66 5.63 -3.16
N LEU A 97 -1.17 4.52 -2.65
CA LEU A 97 -1.63 3.94 -1.38
C LEU A 97 -1.18 4.80 -0.20
N THR A 98 0.07 5.25 -0.20
CA THR A 98 0.63 6.11 0.87
C THR A 98 -0.14 7.42 0.99
N ASN A 99 -0.55 8.03 -0.13
CA ASN A 99 -1.38 9.23 -0.15
C ASN A 99 -2.77 8.98 0.46
N ARG A 100 -3.37 7.82 0.21
CA ARG A 100 -4.65 7.44 0.85
C ARG A 100 -4.47 7.29 2.36
N LYS A 101 -3.45 6.57 2.82
CA LYS A 101 -3.10 6.44 4.24
C LYS A 101 -2.91 7.81 4.89
N ALA A 102 -2.15 8.71 4.25
CA ALA A 102 -1.89 10.06 4.76
C ALA A 102 -3.17 10.91 4.90
N LYS A 103 -4.07 10.87 3.91
CA LYS A 103 -5.36 11.58 3.98
C LYS A 103 -6.24 11.04 5.11
N LYS A 104 -6.30 9.72 5.31
CA LYS A 104 -7.04 9.07 6.38
C LYS A 104 -6.48 9.46 7.75
N LEU A 105 -5.16 9.37 7.92
CA LEU A 105 -4.51 9.79 9.15
C LEU A 105 -4.70 11.29 9.43
N ALA A 106 -4.58 12.16 8.41
CA ALA A 106 -4.84 13.60 8.54
C ALA A 106 -6.26 13.90 9.01
N SER A 107 -7.26 13.14 8.51
CA SER A 107 -8.66 13.26 8.97
C SER A 107 -8.79 12.94 10.45
N LEU A 108 -8.20 11.85 10.90
CA LEU A 108 -8.22 11.44 12.31
C LEU A 108 -7.48 12.43 13.22
N LEU A 109 -6.27 12.85 12.82
CA LEU A 109 -5.50 13.84 13.57
C LEU A 109 -6.19 15.19 13.66
N ARG A 110 -6.88 15.62 12.57
CA ARG A 110 -7.65 16.85 12.57
C ARG A 110 -8.73 16.85 13.66
N LYS A 111 -9.47 15.76 13.82
CA LYS A 111 -10.49 15.64 14.88
C LYS A 111 -9.87 15.82 16.26
N GLN A 112 -8.75 15.16 16.54
CA GLN A 112 -8.09 15.21 17.83
C GLN A 112 -7.43 16.56 18.10
N LEU A 113 -6.77 17.14 17.10
CA LEU A 113 -6.12 18.46 17.24
C LEU A 113 -7.14 19.60 17.37
N THR A 114 -8.32 19.50 16.72
CA THR A 114 -9.42 20.46 16.89
C THR A 114 -9.91 20.46 18.34
N ILE A 115 -10.05 19.30 18.97
CA ILE A 115 -10.41 19.19 20.40
C ILE A 115 -9.37 19.92 21.26
N GLN A 116 -8.09 19.82 20.90
CA GLN A 116 -6.99 20.49 21.57
C GLN A 116 -6.81 21.98 21.17
N LYS A 117 -7.70 22.53 20.32
CA LYS A 117 -7.60 23.88 19.76
C LYS A 117 -6.27 24.15 19.05
N ARG A 118 -5.78 23.13 18.34
CA ARG A 118 -4.51 23.17 17.57
C ARG A 118 -4.80 23.03 16.08
N ARG A 119 -3.94 23.64 15.24
CA ARG A 119 -3.97 23.43 13.78
C ARG A 119 -3.48 22.04 13.44
N THR A 120 -3.94 21.51 12.31
CA THR A 120 -3.45 20.25 11.74
C THR A 120 -2.35 20.56 10.72
N PRO A 121 -1.10 20.12 10.93
CA PRO A 121 -0.07 20.22 9.92
C PRO A 121 -0.40 19.35 8.70
N PHE A 122 0.17 19.72 7.56
CA PHE A 122 0.08 18.90 6.35
C PHE A 122 0.85 17.58 6.52
N ILE A 123 0.24 16.47 6.09
CA ILE A 123 0.90 15.16 6.04
C ILE A 123 1.29 14.90 4.60
N GLN A 124 2.58 14.87 4.35
CA GLN A 124 3.17 14.58 3.04
C GLN A 124 3.55 13.11 2.95
N SER A 125 3.13 12.46 1.89
CA SER A 125 3.54 11.09 1.58
C SER A 125 4.91 11.08 0.90
N VAL A 126 5.73 10.12 1.29
CA VAL A 126 7.09 9.93 0.76
C VAL A 126 7.33 8.43 0.56
N VAL A 127 7.98 8.06 -0.53
CA VAL A 127 8.53 6.72 -0.71
C VAL A 127 10.04 6.77 -0.53
N PHE A 128 10.54 5.92 0.35
CA PHE A 128 11.96 5.74 0.58
C PHE A 128 12.45 4.45 -0.07
N LEU A 129 13.21 4.58 -1.16
CA LEU A 129 13.93 3.49 -1.81
C LEU A 129 15.21 3.22 -1.03
N SER A 130 15.18 2.25 -0.13
CA SER A 130 16.19 2.11 0.92
C SER A 130 17.34 1.17 0.57
N ASP A 131 17.24 0.38 -0.50
CA ASP A 131 18.34 -0.49 -0.92
C ASP A 131 19.53 0.35 -1.41
N PRO A 132 20.76 0.12 -0.91
CA PRO A 132 21.94 0.90 -1.32
C PRO A 132 22.30 0.79 -2.82
N ALA A 133 21.94 -0.34 -3.45
CA ALA A 133 22.21 -0.59 -4.87
C ALA A 133 21.05 -0.15 -5.78
N GLN A 134 19.98 0.40 -5.22
CA GLN A 134 18.80 0.82 -5.95
C GLN A 134 19.10 1.92 -6.96
N ARG A 135 18.68 1.71 -8.19
CA ARG A 135 18.70 2.71 -9.26
C ARG A 135 17.28 3.18 -9.57
N CYS A 136 17.07 4.48 -9.52
CA CYS A 136 15.77 5.08 -9.80
C CYS A 136 15.80 5.77 -11.18
N LYS A 137 14.97 5.25 -12.11
CA LYS A 137 14.75 5.79 -13.47
C LYS A 137 13.40 6.49 -13.61
N LEU A 138 12.68 6.66 -12.50
CA LEU A 138 11.46 7.45 -12.49
C LEU A 138 11.78 8.91 -12.84
N ALA A 139 10.90 9.55 -13.61
CA ALA A 139 11.06 10.94 -14.05
C ALA A 139 9.73 11.71 -13.92
N GLY A 140 9.83 13.06 -13.96
CA GLY A 140 8.66 13.93 -13.87
C GLY A 140 7.79 13.65 -12.65
N PRO A 141 6.45 13.63 -12.81
CA PRO A 141 5.51 13.40 -11.69
C PRO A 141 5.70 12.07 -10.96
N ALA A 142 6.19 11.03 -11.65
CA ALA A 142 6.44 9.72 -11.03
C ALA A 142 7.62 9.75 -10.04
N ARG A 143 8.55 10.71 -10.19
CA ARG A 143 9.73 10.87 -9.32
C ARG A 143 9.45 11.75 -8.10
N GLU A 144 8.38 12.52 -8.12
CA GLU A 144 8.02 13.39 -7.00
C GLU A 144 7.80 12.58 -5.72
N ASN A 145 8.36 13.07 -4.60
CA ASN A 145 8.28 12.43 -3.28
C ASN A 145 8.84 11.00 -3.21
N VAL A 146 9.69 10.62 -4.14
CA VAL A 146 10.46 9.37 -4.11
C VAL A 146 11.91 9.71 -3.81
N HIS A 147 12.48 9.11 -2.76
CA HIS A 147 13.80 9.46 -2.26
C HIS A 147 14.67 8.22 -2.07
N LEU A 148 15.95 8.36 -2.38
CA LEU A 148 17.00 7.39 -2.14
C LEU A 148 17.71 7.67 -0.81
N ARG A 149 18.62 6.81 -0.39
CA ARG A 149 19.45 7.04 0.81
C ARG A 149 20.21 8.36 0.76
N ALA A 150 20.61 8.80 -0.42
CA ALA A 150 21.38 10.03 -0.59
C ALA A 150 20.62 11.31 -0.20
N ASP A 151 19.29 11.31 -0.37
CA ASP A 151 18.48 12.52 -0.25
C ASP A 151 17.32 12.42 0.77
N ILE A 152 16.99 11.23 1.28
CA ILE A 152 15.89 11.07 2.22
C ILE A 152 16.07 11.88 3.52
N ALA A 153 17.26 11.90 4.08
CA ALA A 153 17.49 12.64 5.32
C ALA A 153 17.33 14.15 5.12
N SER A 154 17.83 14.70 4.01
CA SER A 154 17.62 16.10 3.63
C SER A 154 16.14 16.39 3.46
N LYS A 155 15.40 15.51 2.79
CA LYS A 155 13.95 15.67 2.60
C LYS A 155 13.19 15.70 3.92
N LEU A 156 13.48 14.79 4.84
CA LEU A 156 12.73 14.65 6.09
C LEU A 156 13.09 15.73 7.12
N PHE A 157 14.33 16.22 7.10
CA PHE A 157 14.87 17.07 8.17
C PHE A 157 15.27 18.47 7.69
N ASP A 158 14.89 18.84 6.46
CA ASP A 158 15.03 20.22 5.97
C ASP A 158 14.21 21.19 6.87
N GLU A 159 14.88 22.24 7.29
CA GLU A 159 14.27 23.29 8.11
C GLU A 159 13.91 24.53 7.29
N THR A 160 14.09 24.48 5.97
CA THR A 160 13.69 25.56 5.08
C THR A 160 12.18 25.61 4.97
N ALA A 161 11.59 26.79 5.13
CA ALA A 161 10.15 26.97 4.95
C ALA A 161 9.77 26.74 3.47
N PRO A 162 8.84 25.82 3.18
CA PRO A 162 8.46 25.50 1.80
C PRO A 162 7.79 26.68 1.09
N VAL A 163 7.17 27.58 1.85
CA VAL A 163 6.59 28.86 1.40
C VAL A 163 6.68 29.86 2.53
N ALA A 164 6.72 31.16 2.21
CA ALA A 164 6.85 32.24 3.19
C ALA A 164 5.76 32.23 4.27
N SER A 165 4.56 31.76 3.97
CA SER A 165 3.44 31.63 4.91
C SER A 165 3.42 30.33 5.71
N ALA A 166 4.38 29.42 5.52
CA ALA A 166 4.43 28.15 6.23
C ALA A 166 4.66 28.36 7.73
N GLN A 167 3.73 27.86 8.52
CA GLN A 167 3.84 27.93 9.98
C GLN A 167 4.62 26.74 10.51
N PRO A 168 5.70 26.98 11.30
CA PRO A 168 6.50 25.90 11.84
C PRO A 168 5.71 25.08 12.87
N ILE A 169 6.05 23.82 12.97
CA ILE A 169 5.67 22.95 14.07
C ILE A 169 6.63 23.28 15.22
N ASP A 170 6.09 23.74 16.33
CA ASP A 170 6.84 23.99 17.56
C ASP A 170 6.76 22.79 18.50
N ARG A 171 7.40 22.90 19.66
CA ARG A 171 7.40 21.88 20.70
C ARG A 171 5.98 21.53 21.19
N ASP A 172 5.14 22.54 21.36
CA ASP A 172 3.79 22.35 21.91
C ASP A 172 2.89 21.64 20.90
N LEU A 173 2.96 22.04 19.63
CA LEU A 173 2.24 21.38 18.56
C LEU A 173 2.76 19.94 18.36
N ALA A 174 4.08 19.71 18.40
CA ALA A 174 4.64 18.36 18.32
C ALA A 174 4.17 17.46 19.49
N THR A 175 4.03 18.03 20.68
CA THR A 175 3.48 17.33 21.85
C THR A 175 1.99 17.04 21.67
N SER A 176 1.24 17.99 21.09
CA SER A 176 -0.18 17.80 20.77
C SER A 176 -0.39 16.74 19.69
N ILE A 177 0.49 16.66 18.69
CA ILE A 177 0.49 15.60 17.66
C ILE A 177 0.72 14.23 18.30
N ASN A 178 1.69 14.11 19.24
CA ASN A 178 1.91 12.84 19.93
C ASN A 178 0.66 12.38 20.71
N ARG A 179 0.00 13.26 21.44
CA ARG A 179 -1.26 12.95 22.14
C ARG A 179 -2.38 12.58 21.16
N ALA A 180 -2.44 13.27 20.02
CA ALA A 180 -3.42 12.98 18.98
C ALA A 180 -3.20 11.60 18.35
N LEU A 181 -1.96 11.19 18.10
CA LEU A 181 -1.62 9.85 17.61
C LEU A 181 -2.02 8.76 18.62
N GLU A 182 -1.76 9.00 19.91
CA GLU A 182 -2.19 8.09 20.98
C GLU A 182 -3.72 7.99 21.04
N ALA A 183 -4.45 9.10 20.92
CA ALA A 183 -5.91 9.13 20.90
C ALA A 183 -6.52 8.51 19.64
N VAL A 184 -5.85 8.58 18.51
CA VAL A 184 -6.21 7.83 17.28
C VAL A 184 -6.10 6.32 17.51
N GLY A 185 -5.28 5.89 18.46
CA GLY A 185 -5.08 4.49 18.82
C GLY A 185 -4.09 3.80 17.89
N ILE A 186 -2.97 4.48 17.58
CA ILE A 186 -1.87 3.80 16.88
C ILE A 186 -1.35 2.65 17.75
N ARG A 187 -1.11 1.50 17.12
CA ARG A 187 -0.75 0.27 17.83
C ARG A 187 0.19 -0.59 16.97
N PRO A 188 0.86 -1.59 17.56
CA PRO A 188 1.60 -2.56 16.77
C PRO A 188 0.74 -3.19 15.67
N PRO A 189 1.27 -3.39 14.46
CA PRO A 189 0.57 -4.13 13.42
C PRO A 189 0.13 -5.50 13.94
N GLN A 190 -1.11 -5.85 13.69
CA GLN A 190 -1.66 -7.11 14.18
C GLN A 190 -1.20 -8.25 13.27
N GLN A 191 -0.05 -8.85 13.59
CA GLN A 191 0.59 -9.91 12.82
C GLN A 191 -0.27 -11.17 12.65
N SER A 192 -1.22 -11.38 13.55
CA SER A 192 -2.11 -12.56 13.54
C SER A 192 -3.48 -12.30 12.94
N ARG A 193 -3.65 -11.18 12.21
CA ARG A 193 -4.95 -10.87 11.58
C ARG A 193 -5.31 -11.97 10.58
N ARG A 194 -6.47 -12.56 10.77
CA ARG A 194 -6.95 -13.69 9.97
C ARG A 194 -8.32 -13.41 9.39
N VAL A 195 -8.53 -13.98 8.21
CA VAL A 195 -9.82 -14.15 7.59
C VAL A 195 -9.97 -15.65 7.34
N GLY A 196 -10.74 -16.34 8.18
CA GLY A 196 -10.76 -17.79 8.22
C GLY A 196 -9.36 -18.37 8.46
N ASP A 197 -8.93 -19.26 7.59
CA ASP A 197 -7.61 -19.90 7.67
C ASP A 197 -6.49 -19.10 7.00
N TYR A 198 -6.74 -17.85 6.59
CA TYR A 198 -5.78 -17.01 5.90
C TYR A 198 -5.29 -15.87 6.77
N GLN A 199 -3.99 -15.85 7.03
CA GLN A 199 -3.30 -14.73 7.71
C GLN A 199 -3.01 -13.63 6.69
N LEU A 200 -3.50 -12.42 6.94
CA LEU A 200 -3.26 -11.26 6.09
C LEU A 200 -1.83 -10.76 6.28
N GLU A 201 -1.10 -10.58 5.16
CA GLU A 201 0.32 -10.19 5.18
C GLU A 201 0.52 -8.75 4.69
N GLN A 202 -0.02 -8.41 3.53
CA GLN A 202 0.24 -7.13 2.86
C GLN A 202 -0.99 -6.65 2.10
N VAL A 203 -1.26 -5.34 2.12
CA VAL A 203 -2.27 -4.72 1.24
C VAL A 203 -1.72 -4.64 -0.18
N LEU A 204 -2.41 -5.28 -1.12
CA LEU A 204 -2.08 -5.26 -2.55
C LEU A 204 -2.74 -4.08 -3.27
N ALA A 205 -3.99 -3.79 -2.92
CA ALA A 205 -4.75 -2.70 -3.51
C ALA A 205 -5.83 -2.21 -2.54
N GLU A 206 -6.28 -0.98 -2.74
CA GLU A 206 -7.35 -0.39 -1.94
C GLU A 206 -8.27 0.46 -2.81
N THR A 207 -9.57 0.32 -2.56
CA THR A 207 -10.64 1.16 -3.11
C THR A 207 -11.42 1.81 -1.96
N ASP A 208 -12.48 2.56 -2.29
CA ASP A 208 -13.37 3.14 -1.26
C ASP A 208 -14.24 2.09 -0.55
N PHE A 209 -14.30 0.87 -1.07
CA PHE A 209 -15.23 -0.18 -0.59
C PHE A 209 -14.52 -1.43 -0.08
N HIS A 210 -13.30 -1.69 -0.49
CA HIS A 210 -12.56 -2.89 -0.09
C HIS A 210 -11.05 -2.68 -0.12
N GLN A 211 -10.35 -3.51 0.65
CA GLN A 211 -8.91 -3.72 0.58
C GLN A 211 -8.63 -5.13 0.06
N ASP A 212 -7.75 -5.27 -0.90
CA ASP A 212 -7.23 -6.55 -1.36
C ASP A 212 -5.91 -6.84 -0.66
N TRP A 213 -5.83 -7.99 -0.01
CA TRP A 213 -4.68 -8.41 0.78
C TRP A 213 -4.01 -9.63 0.18
N LEU A 214 -2.68 -9.66 0.19
CA LEU A 214 -1.93 -10.90 0.13
C LEU A 214 -2.10 -11.62 1.45
N ALA A 215 -2.45 -12.89 1.39
CA ALA A 215 -2.66 -13.69 2.58
C ALA A 215 -2.04 -15.08 2.41
N LYS A 216 -1.57 -15.64 3.53
CA LYS A 216 -0.96 -16.97 3.61
C LYS A 216 -1.86 -17.89 4.40
N HIS A 217 -2.04 -19.11 3.92
CA HIS A 217 -2.79 -20.13 4.68
C HIS A 217 -2.00 -20.57 5.92
N VAL A 218 -2.65 -20.62 7.07
CA VAL A 218 -1.99 -20.88 8.37
C VAL A 218 -1.38 -22.27 8.47
N SER A 219 -2.00 -23.28 7.85
CA SER A 219 -1.58 -24.68 7.93
C SER A 219 -0.88 -25.19 6.66
N LEU A 220 -1.17 -24.59 5.50
CA LEU A 220 -0.59 -25.01 4.22
C LEU A 220 0.57 -24.09 3.84
N LYS A 221 1.78 -24.57 4.05
CA LYS A 221 3.01 -23.84 3.80
C LYS A 221 3.06 -23.29 2.43
N ASN A 222 3.18 -22.55 1.73
CA ASN A 222 3.25 -22.10 0.33
C ASN A 222 1.89 -21.79 -0.32
N LEU A 223 0.79 -21.95 0.38
CA LEU A 223 -0.50 -21.56 -0.16
C LEU A 223 -0.76 -20.09 0.14
N ARG A 224 -0.69 -19.26 -0.91
CA ARG A 224 -1.04 -17.85 -0.85
C ARG A 224 -2.37 -17.61 -1.56
N ARG A 225 -3.10 -16.63 -1.09
CA ARG A 225 -4.38 -16.18 -1.65
C ARG A 225 -4.45 -14.66 -1.66
N ARG A 226 -5.25 -14.13 -2.57
CA ARG A 226 -5.70 -12.74 -2.52
C ARG A 226 -7.02 -12.72 -1.76
N VAL A 227 -7.08 -11.97 -0.69
CA VAL A 227 -8.26 -11.78 0.14
C VAL A 227 -8.81 -10.37 -0.09
N ARG A 228 -10.00 -10.28 -0.67
CA ARG A 228 -10.73 -9.02 -0.79
C ARG A 228 -11.58 -8.82 0.45
N LEU A 229 -11.17 -7.91 1.30
CA LEU A 229 -11.86 -7.57 2.53
C LEU A 229 -12.72 -6.31 2.30
N TYR A 230 -14.03 -6.42 2.45
CA TYR A 230 -14.93 -5.28 2.33
C TYR A 230 -14.90 -4.46 3.61
N THR A 231 -14.49 -3.20 3.51
CA THR A 231 -14.32 -2.31 4.66
C THR A 231 -15.63 -1.61 4.98
N ALA A 232 -16.00 -1.62 6.25
CA ALA A 232 -17.20 -0.98 6.75
C ALA A 232 -16.85 0.26 7.57
N LYS A 233 -17.42 1.42 7.22
CA LYS A 233 -17.27 2.62 8.06
C LYS A 233 -17.74 2.33 9.48
N ARG A 234 -16.99 2.81 10.46
CA ARG A 234 -17.34 2.64 11.89
C ARG A 234 -18.73 3.22 12.23
N THR A 235 -19.18 4.20 11.43
CA THR A 235 -20.48 4.87 11.59
C THR A 235 -21.65 4.11 10.97
N LEU A 236 -21.40 2.98 10.24
CA LEU A 236 -22.48 2.21 9.63
C LEU A 236 -23.36 1.56 10.70
N ASN A 237 -24.67 1.71 10.53
CA ASN A 237 -25.66 0.97 11.33
C ASN A 237 -25.74 -0.50 10.89
N ALA A 238 -26.49 -1.31 11.64
CA ALA A 238 -26.65 -2.72 11.37
C ALA A 238 -27.23 -3.02 9.97
N ALA A 239 -28.20 -2.22 9.50
CA ALA A 239 -28.80 -2.39 8.18
C ALA A 239 -27.79 -2.10 7.06
N GLN A 240 -26.97 -1.07 7.20
CA GLN A 240 -25.92 -0.74 6.22
C GLN A 240 -24.82 -1.80 6.18
N ARG A 241 -24.46 -2.39 7.32
CA ARG A 241 -23.50 -3.52 7.35
C ARG A 241 -24.07 -4.75 6.66
N ALA A 242 -25.36 -5.04 6.88
CA ALA A 242 -26.05 -6.13 6.19
C ALA A 242 -26.05 -5.91 4.66
N MET A 243 -26.34 -4.70 4.20
CA MET A 243 -26.28 -4.37 2.76
C MET A 243 -24.88 -4.58 2.17
N LEU A 244 -23.82 -4.24 2.89
CA LEU A 244 -22.44 -4.48 2.46
C LEU A 244 -22.15 -5.97 2.35
N ALA A 245 -22.55 -6.76 3.35
CA ALA A 245 -22.41 -8.20 3.34
C ALA A 245 -23.20 -8.85 2.20
N ASP A 246 -24.41 -8.37 1.91
CA ASP A 246 -25.22 -8.85 0.81
C ASP A 246 -24.63 -8.47 -0.56
N ALA A 247 -23.98 -7.30 -0.67
CA ALA A 247 -23.29 -6.91 -1.89
C ALA A 247 -22.08 -7.82 -2.15
N ALA A 248 -21.27 -8.09 -1.12
CA ALA A 248 -20.14 -8.99 -1.20
C ALA A 248 -20.57 -10.43 -1.55
N ARG A 249 -21.66 -10.91 -0.93
CA ARG A 249 -22.22 -12.24 -1.21
C ARG A 249 -22.72 -12.35 -2.66
N ARG A 250 -23.38 -11.32 -3.18
CA ARG A 250 -23.82 -11.28 -4.59
C ARG A 250 -22.62 -11.29 -5.55
N GLU A 251 -21.56 -10.51 -5.25
CA GLU A 251 -20.34 -10.55 -6.06
C GLU A 251 -19.74 -11.96 -6.09
N PHE A 252 -19.66 -12.63 -4.94
CA PHE A 252 -19.19 -14.01 -4.86
C PHE A 252 -20.03 -14.96 -5.74
N GLN A 253 -21.36 -14.91 -5.61
CA GLN A 253 -22.28 -15.76 -6.38
C GLN A 253 -22.14 -15.55 -7.88
N LEU A 254 -21.97 -14.30 -8.33
CA LEU A 254 -21.75 -13.98 -9.74
C LEU A 254 -20.41 -14.58 -10.23
N LEU A 255 -19.34 -14.39 -9.48
CA LEU A 255 -18.01 -14.89 -9.84
C LEU A 255 -17.91 -16.41 -9.79
N GLU A 256 -18.61 -17.06 -8.85
CA GLU A 256 -18.67 -18.52 -8.76
C GLU A 256 -19.37 -19.15 -9.98
N GLY A 257 -20.44 -18.49 -10.46
CA GLY A 257 -21.20 -18.94 -11.63
C GLY A 257 -20.45 -18.82 -12.95
N ILE A 258 -19.39 -18.01 -13.02
CA ILE A 258 -18.63 -17.77 -14.24
C ILE A 258 -17.42 -18.71 -14.27
N ARG A 259 -17.45 -19.65 -15.24
CA ARG A 259 -16.33 -20.56 -15.51
C ARG A 259 -15.65 -20.16 -16.82
N HIS A 260 -14.71 -19.24 -16.74
CA HIS A 260 -13.95 -18.77 -17.90
C HIS A 260 -12.47 -18.68 -17.55
N PRO A 261 -11.55 -19.20 -18.37
CA PRO A 261 -10.10 -19.20 -18.06
C PRO A 261 -9.51 -17.80 -17.90
N GLY A 262 -10.11 -16.79 -18.52
CA GLY A 262 -9.69 -15.38 -18.40
C GLY A 262 -10.30 -14.63 -17.23
N ILE A 263 -11.12 -15.25 -16.38
CA ILE A 263 -11.76 -14.59 -15.25
C ILE A 263 -11.26 -15.22 -13.94
N LEU A 264 -10.73 -14.39 -13.04
CA LEU A 264 -10.29 -14.85 -11.74
C LEU A 264 -11.51 -15.27 -10.90
N ARG A 265 -11.53 -16.55 -10.54
CA ARG A 265 -12.60 -17.11 -9.74
C ARG A 265 -12.42 -16.80 -8.27
N ALA A 266 -13.49 -16.37 -7.60
CA ALA A 266 -13.55 -16.39 -6.15
C ALA A 266 -13.73 -17.84 -5.68
N SER A 267 -12.83 -18.32 -4.81
CA SER A 267 -12.83 -19.71 -4.33
C SER A 267 -13.66 -19.88 -3.07
N ASP A 268 -13.86 -18.81 -2.30
CA ASP A 268 -14.59 -18.86 -1.03
C ASP A 268 -15.12 -17.47 -0.64
N PHE A 269 -16.17 -17.47 0.21
CA PHE A 269 -16.72 -16.30 0.89
C PHE A 269 -16.68 -16.52 2.39
N ILE A 270 -16.06 -15.59 3.11
CA ILE A 270 -15.90 -15.69 4.57
C ILE A 270 -16.48 -14.42 5.22
N ASP A 271 -17.39 -14.60 6.17
CA ASP A 271 -17.82 -13.51 7.04
C ASP A 271 -16.90 -13.46 8.26
N SER A 272 -16.08 -12.42 8.33
CA SER A 272 -15.05 -12.28 9.35
C SER A 272 -15.32 -11.11 10.30
N GLU A 273 -14.64 -11.08 11.44
CA GLU A 273 -14.69 -9.96 12.40
C GLU A 273 -14.27 -8.62 11.78
N HIS A 274 -13.49 -8.67 10.69
CA HIS A 274 -13.03 -7.49 9.95
C HIS A 274 -14.00 -7.06 8.85
N GLY A 275 -15.02 -7.87 8.55
CA GLY A 275 -16.01 -7.69 7.51
C GLY A 275 -16.09 -8.89 6.55
N PRO A 276 -17.05 -8.88 5.61
CA PRO A 276 -17.16 -9.91 4.60
C PRO A 276 -15.95 -9.92 3.69
N ALA A 277 -15.49 -11.11 3.31
CA ALA A 277 -14.30 -11.28 2.48
C ALA A 277 -14.50 -12.33 1.39
N LEU A 278 -13.93 -12.06 0.22
CA LEU A 278 -13.81 -13.00 -0.89
C LEU A 278 -12.36 -13.48 -0.99
N ILE A 279 -12.22 -14.79 -1.18
CA ILE A 279 -10.91 -15.42 -1.35
C ILE A 279 -10.70 -15.73 -2.82
N PHE A 280 -9.58 -15.29 -3.38
CA PHE A 280 -9.18 -15.54 -4.76
C PHE A 280 -7.87 -16.31 -4.82
N GLU A 281 -7.64 -16.99 -5.93
CA GLU A 281 -6.31 -17.49 -6.26
C GLU A 281 -5.30 -16.34 -6.33
N TYR A 282 -4.06 -16.63 -5.94
CA TYR A 282 -2.94 -15.72 -6.06
C TYR A 282 -1.78 -16.42 -6.76
N ASP A 283 -1.28 -15.79 -7.79
CA ASP A 283 -0.11 -16.22 -8.53
C ASP A 283 0.78 -14.99 -8.77
N GLU A 284 2.03 -15.07 -8.32
CA GLU A 284 3.01 -13.98 -8.46
C GLU A 284 3.35 -13.67 -9.94
N GLY A 285 3.11 -14.63 -10.83
CA GLY A 285 3.30 -14.46 -12.27
C GLY A 285 2.16 -13.72 -12.98
N LEU A 286 1.02 -13.52 -12.30
CA LEU A 286 -0.11 -12.82 -12.87
C LEU A 286 0.09 -11.30 -12.80
N GLN A 287 -0.07 -10.65 -13.93
CA GLN A 287 -0.05 -9.21 -14.04
C GLN A 287 -1.48 -8.67 -14.19
N ARG A 288 -1.77 -7.54 -13.59
CA ARG A 288 -3.06 -6.85 -13.78
C ARG A 288 -3.17 -6.35 -15.22
N LEU A 289 -4.38 -6.44 -15.78
CA LEU A 289 -4.64 -6.05 -17.17
C LEU A 289 -4.28 -4.58 -17.45
N ASP A 290 -4.57 -3.67 -16.51
CA ASP A 290 -4.22 -2.27 -16.65
C ASP A 290 -2.69 -2.03 -16.64
N HIS A 291 -1.93 -2.77 -15.84
CA HIS A 291 -0.47 -2.77 -15.87
C HIS A 291 0.07 -3.30 -17.19
N PHE A 292 -0.49 -4.41 -17.66
CA PHE A 292 -0.12 -4.99 -18.95
C PHE A 292 -0.36 -4.03 -20.12
N ILE A 293 -1.56 -3.43 -20.18
CA ILE A 293 -1.91 -2.49 -21.25
C ILE A 293 -0.99 -1.25 -21.22
N ARG A 294 -0.64 -0.75 -20.04
CA ARG A 294 0.30 0.38 -19.93
C ARG A 294 1.72 0.01 -20.36
N ALA A 295 2.18 -1.19 -19.99
CA ALA A 295 3.53 -1.62 -20.32
C ALA A 295 3.71 -2.01 -21.80
N GLN A 296 2.70 -2.62 -22.40
CA GLN A 296 2.77 -3.21 -23.73
C GLN A 296 1.84 -2.55 -24.75
N GLY A 297 0.97 -1.62 -24.30
CA GLY A 297 -0.13 -1.09 -25.12
C GLY A 297 0.29 -0.41 -26.41
N GLU A 298 1.49 0.19 -26.46
CA GLU A 298 2.05 0.80 -27.68
C GLU A 298 2.42 -0.26 -28.74
N HIS A 299 2.75 -1.48 -28.30
CA HIS A 299 3.13 -2.61 -29.15
C HIS A 299 1.95 -3.53 -29.51
N LEU A 300 0.78 -3.31 -28.89
CA LEU A 300 -0.43 -4.07 -29.18
C LEU A 300 -1.18 -3.47 -30.38
N ASP A 301 -1.66 -4.33 -31.28
CA ASP A 301 -2.59 -3.92 -32.32
C ASP A 301 -3.99 -3.60 -31.74
N LEU A 302 -4.87 -3.04 -32.58
CA LEU A 302 -6.22 -2.65 -32.15
C LEU A 302 -7.02 -3.83 -31.57
N TRP A 303 -6.90 -5.01 -32.16
CA TRP A 303 -7.61 -6.20 -31.72
C TRP A 303 -7.09 -6.72 -30.40
N GLN A 304 -5.77 -6.72 -30.21
CA GLN A 304 -5.12 -7.08 -28.95
C GLN A 304 -5.49 -6.11 -27.80
N ARG A 305 -5.71 -4.84 -28.09
CA ARG A 305 -6.16 -3.85 -27.11
C ARG A 305 -7.63 -4.03 -26.75
N LEU A 306 -8.49 -4.36 -27.73
CA LEU A 306 -9.93 -4.56 -27.52
C LEU A 306 -10.26 -5.93 -26.91
N TYR A 307 -9.45 -6.94 -27.21
CA TYR A 307 -9.65 -8.32 -26.76
C TYR A 307 -8.39 -8.87 -26.08
N PRO A 308 -8.02 -8.35 -24.90
CA PRO A 308 -6.80 -8.79 -24.21
C PRO A 308 -6.78 -10.30 -23.92
N CYS A 309 -7.97 -10.92 -23.77
CA CYS A 309 -8.09 -12.37 -23.58
C CYS A 309 -7.67 -13.20 -24.82
N SER A 310 -7.58 -12.59 -26.00
CA SER A 310 -7.12 -13.28 -27.23
C SER A 310 -5.59 -13.24 -27.38
N VAL A 311 -4.90 -12.41 -26.62
CA VAL A 311 -3.44 -12.24 -26.65
C VAL A 311 -2.69 -13.50 -26.12
N THR A 312 -3.39 -14.41 -25.47
CA THR A 312 -2.83 -15.66 -24.92
C THR A 312 -2.42 -16.71 -25.96
N ARG A 313 -2.61 -16.46 -27.25
CA ARG A 313 -2.29 -17.42 -28.34
C ARG A 313 -0.96 -17.13 -29.05
N PHE A 314 -0.06 -16.36 -28.47
CA PHE A 314 1.25 -16.13 -29.08
C PHE A 314 2.27 -17.19 -28.58
N GLY A 315 2.97 -17.80 -29.55
CA GLY A 315 3.87 -18.90 -29.32
C GLY A 315 5.13 -18.57 -28.51
N PRO A 316 5.96 -19.58 -28.23
CA PRO A 316 7.10 -19.45 -27.33
C PRO A 316 8.09 -18.41 -27.87
N GLY A 317 8.39 -17.42 -27.04
CA GLY A 317 9.38 -16.35 -27.32
C GLY A 317 8.86 -14.92 -27.32
N SER A 318 7.57 -14.67 -27.27
CA SER A 318 7.02 -13.34 -27.05
C SER A 318 6.89 -13.11 -25.55
N GLY A 319 7.49 -12.05 -25.02
CA GLY A 319 7.42 -11.69 -23.59
C GLY A 319 5.99 -11.44 -23.04
N LEU A 320 4.97 -11.91 -23.78
CA LEU A 320 3.53 -11.86 -23.51
C LEU A 320 3.00 -13.10 -22.76
N GLU A 321 3.86 -14.05 -22.40
CA GLU A 321 3.47 -15.36 -21.86
C GLU A 321 2.93 -15.31 -20.41
N ARG A 322 2.77 -14.15 -19.78
CA ARG A 322 2.37 -14.11 -18.39
C ARG A 322 1.07 -13.35 -18.19
N ALA A 323 0.14 -14.12 -17.79
CA ALA A 323 -1.26 -13.83 -17.59
C ALA A 323 -1.56 -12.55 -16.81
N VAL A 324 -2.59 -11.87 -17.22
CA VAL A 324 -3.01 -10.56 -16.76
C VAL A 324 -4.30 -10.66 -15.95
N GLN A 325 -4.33 -9.98 -14.83
CA GLN A 325 -5.50 -9.87 -13.97
C GLN A 325 -6.02 -8.43 -13.95
N SER A 326 -7.29 -8.21 -14.29
CA SER A 326 -7.91 -6.89 -14.19
C SER A 326 -8.41 -6.59 -12.77
N CYS A 327 -8.71 -5.32 -12.53
CA CYS A 327 -9.39 -4.88 -11.30
C CYS A 327 -10.76 -5.53 -11.09
N VAL A 328 -11.33 -6.19 -12.12
CA VAL A 328 -12.62 -6.87 -12.12
C VAL A 328 -12.45 -8.41 -12.11
N GLY A 329 -11.26 -8.93 -11.82
CA GLY A 329 -11.04 -10.37 -11.80
C GLY A 329 -10.84 -11.04 -13.16
N LEU A 330 -10.53 -10.29 -14.23
CA LEU A 330 -10.13 -10.87 -15.50
C LEU A 330 -8.72 -11.48 -15.39
N ARG A 331 -8.61 -12.73 -15.82
CA ARG A 331 -7.37 -13.50 -15.90
C ARG A 331 -7.07 -13.82 -17.35
N VAL A 332 -5.89 -13.51 -17.81
CA VAL A 332 -5.36 -14.00 -19.08
C VAL A 332 -4.40 -15.15 -18.75
N VAL A 333 -4.66 -16.32 -19.26
CA VAL A 333 -3.86 -17.53 -19.02
C VAL A 333 -3.09 -17.85 -20.30
N SER A 334 -1.78 -18.08 -20.19
CA SER A 334 -0.99 -18.70 -21.26
C SER A 334 -1.47 -20.14 -21.49
N THR A 335 -1.72 -20.50 -22.75
CA THR A 335 -2.13 -21.85 -23.15
C THR A 335 -0.93 -22.68 -23.60
N ASP A 336 0.25 -22.52 -23.04
CA ASP A 336 1.38 -23.38 -23.34
C ASP A 336 1.31 -24.66 -22.49
N GLY A 337 0.89 -25.74 -23.13
CA GLY A 337 0.89 -27.06 -22.53
C GLY A 337 -0.10 -28.02 -23.19
N ALA A 338 0.10 -28.37 -24.45
CA ALA A 338 -0.30 -29.65 -25.03
C ALA A 338 0.72 -30.05 -26.06
#